data_51ce91d42b519e04817309590e4daf69
#
_entry.id   51ce91d42b519e04817309590e4daf69
#
_cell.length_a   1.000
_cell.length_b   1.000
_cell.length_c   1.000
_cell.angle_alpha   90.00
_cell.angle_beta   90.00
_cell.angle_gamma   90.00
#
_symmetry.space_group_name_H-M   'P 1'
#
loop_
_entity.id
_entity.type
_entity.pdbx_description
1 polymer ?
#
loop_
_entity_poly.entity_id
_entity_poly.type
_entity_poly.pdbx_seq_one_letter_code
_entity_poly.pdbx_strand_id
1 'polypeptide(L)' 'MKGKNMRHFEYKDLGTNSHKFLEISLNANKVKVKYGRIGIQNPAQSEKIFASKDQAKKYCEKKIKEKTSKGYVEN' A
#
# COMPACT_ATOMS: atom_id res chain seq x y z
N MET A 1 -1.97 -11.32 17.21
CA MET A 1 -1.28 -11.17 16.74
C MET A 1 -0.96 -10.52 15.87
N LYS A 2 -0.79 -10.23 15.67
CA LYS A 2 -0.36 -9.59 14.87
C LYS A 2 0.55 -9.86 14.02
N GLY A 3 0.90 -10.18 13.72
CA GLY A 3 2.01 -10.60 13.01
C GLY A 3 2.17 -10.11 11.61
N LYS A 4 1.21 -9.54 11.05
CA LYS A 4 1.32 -9.01 9.71
C LYS A 4 1.51 -7.51 9.73
N ASN A 5 2.50 -7.04 8.99
CA ASN A 5 2.76 -5.62 8.84
C ASN A 5 2.02 -5.12 7.60
N MET A 6 0.71 -5.09 7.69
CA MET A 6 -0.13 -4.62 6.60
C MET A 6 -0.72 -3.28 6.95
N ARG A 7 -0.61 -2.32 6.03
CA ARG A 7 -1.14 -0.98 6.23
C ARG A 7 -2.08 -0.66 5.10
N HIS A 8 -3.20 -0.07 5.44
CA HIS A 8 -4.28 0.25 4.50
C HIS A 8 -4.45 1.75 4.41
N PHE A 9 -4.49 2.25 3.18
CA PHE A 9 -4.65 3.68 2.90
C PHE A 9 -5.81 3.88 1.96
N GLU A 10 -6.46 5.02 2.07
CA GLU A 10 -7.56 5.37 1.17
C GLU A 10 -7.40 6.79 0.67
N TYR A 11 -7.80 7.01 -0.56
CA TYR A 11 -7.77 8.31 -1.19
C TYR A 11 -9.17 8.61 -1.72
N LYS A 12 -9.73 9.72 -1.29
CA LYS A 12 -11.05 10.14 -1.72
C LYS A 12 -10.93 11.47 -2.46
N ASP A 13 -11.32 11.49 -3.72
CA ASP A 13 -11.29 12.69 -4.53
C ASP A 13 -12.72 13.12 -4.80
N LEU A 14 -13.15 14.17 -4.11
CA LEU A 14 -14.52 14.63 -4.20
C LEU A 14 -14.82 15.28 -5.56
N GLY A 15 -13.78 15.85 -6.19
CA GLY A 15 -13.95 16.49 -7.49
C GLY A 15 -14.27 15.52 -8.60
N THR A 16 -13.67 14.35 -8.58
CA THR A 16 -13.89 13.32 -9.60
C THR A 16 -14.74 12.16 -9.09
N ASN A 17 -15.17 12.24 -7.84
CA ASN A 17 -15.95 11.16 -7.21
C ASN A 17 -15.21 9.84 -7.20
N SER A 18 -13.89 9.89 -7.08
CA SER A 18 -13.04 8.70 -7.04
C SER A 18 -12.73 8.31 -5.61
N HIS A 19 -12.77 7.02 -5.34
CA HIS A 19 -12.41 6.48 -4.04
C HIS A 19 -11.50 5.28 -4.27
N LYS A 20 -10.23 5.42 -3.90
CA LYS A 20 -9.20 4.42 -4.17
C LYS A 20 -8.58 3.93 -2.87
N PHE A 21 -7.98 2.76 -2.93
CA PHE A 21 -7.28 2.22 -1.76
C PHE A 21 -5.91 1.71 -2.17
N LEU A 22 -5.06 1.58 -1.17
CA LEU A 22 -3.73 1.01 -1.31
C LEU A 22 -3.43 0.22 -0.04
N GLU A 23 -3.01 -1.03 -0.21
CA GLU A 23 -2.57 -1.86 0.91
C GLU A 23 -1.14 -2.28 0.68
N ILE A 24 -0.30 -2.14 1.70
CA ILE A 24 1.09 -2.55 1.63
C ILE A 24 1.35 -3.55 2.74
N SER A 25 1.91 -4.70 2.37
CA SER A 25 2.28 -5.73 3.33
C SER A 25 3.77 -5.97 3.26
N LEU A 26 4.40 -6.13 4.42
CA LEU A 26 5.80 -6.49 4.50
C LEU A 26 5.92 -7.83 5.20
N ASN A 27 6.53 -8.80 4.53
CA ASN A 27 6.75 -10.12 5.10
C ASN A 27 8.19 -10.51 4.82
N ALA A 28 9.03 -10.42 5.86
CA ALA A 28 10.47 -10.62 5.74
C ALA A 28 11.02 -9.65 4.69
N ASN A 29 11.54 -10.16 3.58
CA ASN A 29 12.09 -9.31 2.53
C ASN A 29 11.16 -9.18 1.33
N LYS A 30 9.90 -9.57 1.49
CA LYS A 30 8.91 -9.48 0.41
C LYS A 30 7.92 -8.36 0.69
N VAL A 31 7.68 -7.53 -0.31
CA VAL A 31 6.69 -6.46 -0.23
C VAL A 31 5.56 -6.77 -1.20
N LYS A 32 4.35 -6.75 -0.69
CA LYS A 32 3.17 -6.97 -1.50
C LYS A 32 2.31 -5.71 -1.48
N VAL A 33 1.92 -5.23 -2.65
CA VAL A 33 1.10 -4.03 -2.78
C VAL A 33 -0.17 -4.39 -3.52
N LYS A 34 -1.29 -4.02 -2.93
CA LYS A 34 -2.60 -4.21 -3.55
C LYS A 34 -3.26 -2.84 -3.66
N TYR A 35 -3.84 -2.54 -4.81
CA TYR A 35 -4.43 -1.22 -5.01
C TYR A 35 -5.54 -1.27 -6.03
N GLY A 36 -6.38 -0.24 -6.01
CA GLY A 36 -7.50 -0.15 -6.93
C GLY A 36 -8.57 0.77 -6.40
N ARG A 37 -9.73 0.69 -7.00
CA ARG A 37 -10.90 1.43 -6.53
C ARG A 37 -11.56 0.67 -5.40
N ILE A 38 -12.14 1.41 -4.46
CA ILE A 38 -12.91 0.77 -3.40
C ILE A 38 -14.07 0.01 -4.03
N GLY A 39 -14.22 -1.25 -3.61
CA GLY A 39 -15.28 -2.10 -4.10
C GLY A 39 -14.94 -2.94 -5.31
N ILE A 40 -13.73 -2.77 -5.86
CA ILE A 40 -13.32 -3.59 -7.01
C ILE A 40 -13.10 -5.04 -6.57
N GLN A 41 -13.55 -5.98 -7.40
CA GLN A 41 -13.46 -7.39 -7.05
C GLN A 41 -12.05 -7.95 -7.21
N ASN A 42 -11.35 -7.51 -8.23
CA ASN A 42 -10.00 -8.01 -8.51
C ASN A 42 -9.02 -6.86 -8.57
N PRO A 43 -8.60 -6.36 -7.39
CA PRO A 43 -7.65 -5.25 -7.38
C PRO A 43 -6.30 -5.68 -7.93
N ALA A 44 -5.57 -4.72 -8.46
CA ALA A 44 -4.23 -4.97 -8.95
C ALA A 44 -3.30 -5.31 -7.79
N GLN A 45 -2.36 -6.21 -8.04
CA GLN A 45 -1.38 -6.62 -7.04
C GLN A 45 -0.01 -6.66 -7.65
N SER A 46 0.99 -6.32 -6.86
CA SER A 46 2.37 -6.53 -7.26
C SER A 46 3.17 -7.00 -6.05
N GLU A 47 4.20 -7.80 -6.32
CA GLU A 47 5.10 -8.29 -5.29
C GLU A 47 6.52 -7.99 -5.69
N LYS A 48 7.32 -7.63 -4.70
CA LYS A 48 8.74 -7.44 -4.90
C LYS A 48 9.50 -8.15 -3.79
N ILE A 49 10.57 -8.82 -4.18
CA ILE A 49 11.45 -9.49 -3.24
C ILE A 49 12.77 -8.75 -3.24
N PHE A 50 13.25 -8.37 -2.06
CA PHE A 50 14.46 -7.61 -1.89
C PHE A 50 15.57 -8.48 -1.34
N ALA A 51 16.79 -7.99 -1.46
CA ALA A 51 17.94 -8.73 -0.96
C ALA A 51 17.95 -8.81 0.57
N SER A 52 17.37 -7.82 1.23
CA SER A 52 17.35 -7.81 2.69
C SER A 52 16.04 -7.23 3.20
N LYS A 53 15.76 -7.51 4.46
CA LYS A 53 14.58 -6.99 5.12
C LYS A 53 14.62 -5.46 5.22
N ASP A 54 15.83 -4.92 5.44
CA ASP A 54 15.98 -3.47 5.56
C ASP A 54 15.63 -2.77 4.25
N GLN A 55 16.04 -3.34 3.12
CA GLN A 55 15.70 -2.78 1.83
C GLN A 55 14.19 -2.81 1.59
N ALA A 56 13.56 -3.92 1.94
CA ALA A 56 12.12 -4.05 1.80
C ALA A 56 11.39 -3.02 2.64
N LYS A 57 11.86 -2.82 3.88
CA LYS A 57 11.25 -1.86 4.78
C LYS A 57 11.38 -0.44 4.25
N LYS A 58 12.54 -0.10 3.74
CA LYS A 58 12.77 1.24 3.17
C LYS A 58 11.86 1.48 1.97
N TYR A 59 11.67 0.46 1.15
CA TYR A 59 10.79 0.58 0.00
C TYR A 59 9.35 0.86 0.46
N CYS A 60 8.90 0.15 1.48
CA CYS A 60 7.55 0.36 2.02
C CYS A 60 7.39 1.79 2.52
N GLU A 61 8.37 2.27 3.28
CA GLU A 61 8.29 3.62 3.84
C GLU A 61 8.28 4.67 2.76
N LYS A 62 9.10 4.48 1.74
CA LYS A 62 9.15 5.41 0.62
C LYS A 62 7.81 5.43 -0.13
N LYS A 63 7.24 4.27 -0.37
CA LYS A 63 5.96 4.16 -1.07
C LYS A 63 4.86 4.85 -0.28
N ILE A 64 4.83 4.61 1.02
CA ILE A 64 3.83 5.21 1.90
C ILE A 64 3.97 6.73 1.89
N LYS A 65 5.19 7.22 1.97
CA LYS A 65 5.43 8.66 1.96
C LYS A 65 4.97 9.29 0.67
N GLU A 66 5.24 8.63 -0.46
CA GLU A 66 4.78 9.14 -1.76
C GLU A 66 3.27 9.23 -1.83
N LYS A 67 2.58 8.20 -1.36
CA LYS A 67 1.13 8.16 -1.46
C LYS A 67 0.47 9.13 -0.49
N THR A 68 0.98 9.23 0.73
CA THR A 68 0.41 10.17 1.68
C THR A 68 0.63 11.61 1.23
N SER A 69 1.73 11.88 0.52
CA SER A 69 1.96 13.20 -0.05
C SER A 69 0.93 13.53 -1.13
N LYS A 70 0.37 12.54 -1.77
CA LYS A 70 -0.63 12.74 -2.81
C LYS A 70 -2.05 12.79 -2.28
N GLY A 71 -2.24 12.58 -0.99
CA GLY A 71 -3.55 12.66 -0.39
C GLY A 71 -4.11 11.36 0.16
N TYR A 72 -3.37 10.27 0.05
CA TYR A 72 -3.80 9.02 0.68
C TYR A 72 -3.72 9.16 2.19
N VAL A 73 -4.70 8.61 2.88
CA VAL A 73 -4.79 8.68 4.33
C VAL A 73 -4.85 7.27 4.88
N GLU A 74 -4.04 7.02 5.90
CA GLU A 74 -4.03 5.69 6.53
C GLU A 74 -5.27 5.52 7.40
N ASN A 75 -5.89 4.36 7.26
CA ASN A 75 -7.04 4.00 8.06
C ASN A 75 -6.65 3.03 9.16
#